data_37e6dbe87165029a8de8cd98f021f152
#
_entry.id   37e6dbe87165029a8de8cd98f021f152
#
_cell.length_a   1.000
_cell.length_b   1.000
_cell.length_c   1.000
_cell.angle_alpha   90.00
_cell.angle_beta   90.00
_cell.angle_gamma   90.00
#
_symmetry.space_group_name_H-M   'P 1'
#
loop_
_entity.id
_entity.type
_entity.pdbx_description
1 polymer ?
#
loop_
_entity_poly.entity_id
_entity_poly.type
_entity_poly.pdbx_seq_one_letter_code
_entity_poly.pdbx_strand_id
1 'polypeptide(L)'
;FYFKNSLVRFRHLANKSLVKPRYLRTFDRAFIERSARSYRDPIELQRLEIESLQLPHLLRYEDRNSMRHSIETRLPFMDYRLVEFALRLPLEMKLNTGWTKFLLRQVANSYLPNEVTWRREKIGFESPTTTWLRDGAVAIKSEVEGSDLANRFVSTREYVRNYEKLPEKIRWSIYNLAVWGR
;
A
#
# COMPACT_ATOMS: atom_id res chain seq x y z
N PHE A 1 4.63 3.54 -17.56
CA PHE A 1 5.67 3.19 -16.57
C PHE A 1 5.11 2.27 -15.48
N TYR A 2 4.00 2.62 -14.83
CA TYR A 2 3.36 1.81 -13.77
C TYR A 2 2.81 0.45 -14.24
N PHE A 3 2.25 0.39 -15.44
CA PHE A 3 1.67 -0.84 -16.01
C PHE A 3 2.72 -1.93 -16.26
N LYS A 4 3.87 -1.55 -16.83
CA LYS A 4 5.02 -2.46 -16.98
C LYS A 4 5.52 -2.98 -15.64
N ASN A 5 5.48 -2.14 -14.60
CA ASN A 5 5.94 -2.48 -13.28
C ASN A 5 5.01 -3.42 -12.50
N SER A 6 3.67 -3.37 -12.69
CA SER A 6 2.76 -4.27 -11.98
C SER A 6 2.79 -5.70 -12.54
N LEU A 7 2.85 -5.85 -13.87
CA LEU A 7 3.04 -7.16 -14.52
C LEU A 7 4.45 -7.72 -14.30
N VAL A 8 5.48 -6.87 -14.33
CA VAL A 8 6.86 -7.26 -14.01
C VAL A 8 7.01 -7.61 -12.54
N ARG A 9 6.35 -6.88 -11.64
CA ARG A 9 6.28 -7.22 -10.22
C ARG A 9 5.59 -8.56 -10.00
N PHE A 10 4.49 -8.82 -10.70
CA PHE A 10 3.79 -10.10 -10.61
C PHE A 10 4.64 -11.25 -11.16
N ARG A 11 5.30 -11.08 -12.32
CA ARG A 11 6.23 -12.07 -12.87
C ARG A 11 7.47 -12.28 -11.99
N HIS A 12 8.01 -11.22 -11.39
CA HIS A 12 9.12 -11.32 -10.43
C HIS A 12 8.71 -12.03 -9.14
N LEU A 13 7.50 -11.76 -8.65
CA LEU A 13 6.93 -12.47 -7.50
C LEU A 13 6.68 -13.94 -7.84
N ALA A 14 6.23 -14.27 -9.06
CA ALA A 14 5.98 -15.64 -9.49
C ALA A 14 7.28 -16.44 -9.76
N ASN A 15 8.32 -15.81 -10.33
CA ASN A 15 9.57 -16.50 -10.70
C ASN A 15 10.63 -16.56 -9.59
N LYS A 16 10.54 -15.71 -8.57
CA LYS A 16 11.40 -15.72 -7.36
C LYS A 16 10.57 -15.75 -6.09
N SER A 17 9.39 -16.34 -6.18
CA SER A 17 8.42 -16.31 -5.10
C SER A 17 8.90 -17.18 -3.96
N LEU A 18 9.08 -16.56 -2.81
CA LEU A 18 9.17 -17.29 -1.56
C LEU A 18 7.85 -17.99 -1.20
N VAL A 19 6.74 -17.61 -1.83
CA VAL A 19 5.42 -18.21 -1.66
C VAL A 19 5.39 -19.59 -2.31
N LYS A 20 4.95 -20.59 -1.57
CA LYS A 20 4.87 -21.97 -2.06
C LYS A 20 3.92 -22.08 -3.26
N PRO A 21 4.26 -22.84 -4.32
CA PRO A 21 3.53 -22.86 -5.60
C PRO A 21 2.05 -23.17 -5.49
N ARG A 22 1.64 -23.96 -4.50
CA ARG A 22 0.22 -24.30 -4.25
C ARG A 22 -0.66 -23.08 -3.99
N TYR A 23 -0.10 -22.02 -3.41
CA TYR A 23 -0.82 -20.77 -3.12
C TYR A 23 -0.79 -19.77 -4.26
N LEU A 24 0.15 -19.89 -5.20
CA LEU A 24 0.21 -19.05 -6.39
C LEU A 24 -0.99 -19.27 -7.34
N ARG A 25 -1.67 -20.41 -7.23
CA ARG A 25 -2.86 -20.74 -8.04
C ARG A 25 -4.14 -20.11 -7.52
N THR A 26 -4.16 -19.57 -6.30
CA THR A 26 -5.35 -18.97 -5.66
C THR A 26 -5.53 -17.50 -5.99
N PHE A 27 -4.63 -16.88 -6.75
CA PHE A 27 -4.74 -15.49 -7.14
C PHE A 27 -5.88 -15.26 -8.14
N ASP A 28 -6.70 -14.26 -7.86
CA ASP A 28 -7.71 -13.78 -8.79
C ASP A 28 -7.05 -13.03 -9.95
N ARG A 29 -6.88 -13.73 -11.07
CA ARG A 29 -6.30 -13.18 -12.30
C ARG A 29 -7.14 -12.03 -12.85
N ALA A 30 -8.46 -12.13 -12.79
CA ALA A 30 -9.36 -11.11 -13.31
C ALA A 30 -9.19 -9.80 -12.53
N PHE A 31 -9.08 -9.89 -11.21
CA PHE A 31 -8.80 -8.71 -10.36
C PHE A 31 -7.44 -8.08 -10.69
N ILE A 32 -6.38 -8.88 -10.88
CA ILE A 32 -5.05 -8.39 -11.24
C ILE A 32 -5.07 -7.70 -12.60
N GLU A 33 -5.74 -8.29 -13.59
CA GLU A 33 -5.86 -7.69 -14.93
C GLU A 33 -6.69 -6.41 -14.90
N ARG A 34 -7.81 -6.37 -14.17
CA ARG A 34 -8.60 -5.15 -13.98
C ARG A 34 -7.77 -4.05 -13.32
N SER A 35 -7.06 -4.38 -12.25
CA SER A 35 -6.16 -3.44 -11.57
C SER A 35 -5.06 -2.94 -12.50
N ALA A 36 -4.50 -3.81 -13.33
CA ALA A 36 -3.47 -3.42 -14.29
C ALA A 36 -4.00 -2.52 -15.40
N ARG A 37 -5.24 -2.73 -15.86
CA ARG A 37 -5.89 -1.90 -16.90
C ARG A 37 -6.28 -0.53 -16.38
N SER A 38 -6.71 -0.42 -15.12
CA SER A 38 -7.15 0.85 -14.52
C SER A 38 -6.05 1.92 -14.50
N TYR A 39 -4.76 1.52 -14.52
CA TYR A 39 -3.64 2.48 -14.63
C TYR A 39 -3.61 3.27 -15.96
N ARG A 40 -4.45 2.91 -16.93
CA ARG A 40 -4.59 3.65 -18.20
C ARG A 40 -5.67 4.72 -18.14
N ASP A 41 -6.59 4.61 -17.19
CA ASP A 41 -7.68 5.55 -16.98
C ASP A 41 -7.61 6.09 -15.53
N PRO A 42 -7.26 7.36 -15.34
CA PRO A 42 -7.15 7.95 -14.01
C PRO A 42 -8.45 7.93 -13.20
N ILE A 43 -9.61 7.98 -13.84
CA ILE A 43 -10.91 7.95 -13.15
C ILE A 43 -11.22 6.52 -12.69
N GLU A 44 -11.00 5.53 -13.55
CA GLU A 44 -11.18 4.12 -13.19
C GLU A 44 -10.17 3.70 -12.10
N LEU A 45 -8.93 4.17 -12.19
CA LEU A 45 -7.93 3.94 -11.14
C LEU A 45 -8.39 4.54 -9.80
N GLN A 46 -8.87 5.79 -9.81
CA GLN A 46 -9.36 6.45 -8.60
C GLN A 46 -10.52 5.68 -7.96
N ARG A 47 -11.47 5.21 -8.79
CA ARG A 47 -12.59 4.37 -8.33
C ARG A 47 -12.08 3.08 -7.68
N LEU A 48 -11.20 2.37 -8.35
CA LEU A 48 -10.66 1.09 -7.88
C LEU A 48 -9.83 1.26 -6.58
N GLU A 49 -9.07 2.35 -6.45
CA GLU A 49 -8.33 2.70 -5.22
C GLU A 49 -9.28 2.92 -4.03
N ILE A 50 -10.42 3.56 -4.27
CA ILE A 50 -11.45 3.81 -3.25
C ILE A 50 -12.19 2.52 -2.87
N GLU A 51 -12.61 1.72 -3.86
CA GLU A 51 -13.48 0.58 -3.64
C GLU A 51 -12.74 -0.68 -3.14
N SER A 52 -11.52 -0.91 -3.62
CA SER A 52 -10.92 -2.25 -3.51
C SER A 52 -9.43 -2.29 -3.22
N LEU A 53 -8.68 -1.24 -3.53
CA LEU A 53 -7.22 -1.28 -3.39
C LEU A 53 -6.76 -0.64 -2.08
N GLN A 54 -6.36 0.62 -2.13
CA GLN A 54 -5.61 1.24 -1.05
C GLN A 54 -6.50 1.73 0.10
N LEU A 55 -7.62 2.40 -0.22
CA LEU A 55 -8.44 3.06 0.78
C LEU A 55 -9.05 2.08 1.81
N PRO A 56 -9.62 0.91 1.44
CA PRO A 56 -10.15 -0.03 2.41
C PRO A 56 -9.09 -0.53 3.42
N HIS A 57 -7.83 -0.64 2.98
CA HIS A 57 -6.74 -1.02 3.88
C HIS A 57 -6.38 0.11 4.84
N LEU A 58 -6.28 1.35 4.35
CA LEU A 58 -5.99 2.51 5.19
C LEU A 58 -7.06 2.73 6.26
N LEU A 59 -8.35 2.67 5.87
CA LEU A 59 -9.46 2.79 6.80
C LEU A 59 -9.44 1.70 7.88
N ARG A 60 -9.10 0.47 7.50
CA ARG A 60 -8.98 -0.64 8.46
C ARG A 60 -7.83 -0.45 9.44
N TYR A 61 -6.69 0.09 8.98
CA TYR A 61 -5.58 0.39 9.88
C TYR A 61 -5.93 1.50 10.85
N GLU A 62 -6.55 2.55 10.34
CA GLU A 62 -6.99 3.69 11.16
C GLU A 62 -7.97 3.24 12.24
N ASP A 63 -9.03 2.55 11.85
CA ASP A 63 -10.06 2.04 12.75
C ASP A 63 -9.47 1.12 13.83
N ARG A 64 -8.69 0.12 13.44
CA ARG A 64 -8.10 -0.82 14.42
C ARG A 64 -7.13 -0.17 15.39
N ASN A 65 -6.30 0.76 14.91
CA ASN A 65 -5.33 1.44 15.77
C ASN A 65 -6.04 2.38 16.74
N SER A 66 -7.01 3.16 16.29
CA SER A 66 -7.76 4.08 17.13
C SER A 66 -8.63 3.34 18.15
N MET A 67 -9.36 2.31 17.70
CA MET A 67 -10.22 1.51 18.58
C MET A 67 -9.45 0.71 19.62
N ARG A 68 -8.19 0.32 19.34
CA ARG A 68 -7.32 -0.27 20.38
C ARG A 68 -7.12 0.65 21.58
N HIS A 69 -7.24 1.95 21.37
CA HIS A 69 -7.11 2.98 22.40
C HIS A 69 -8.45 3.61 22.78
N SER A 70 -9.58 2.98 22.38
CA SER A 70 -10.94 3.48 22.61
C SER A 70 -11.18 4.90 22.07
N ILE A 71 -10.51 5.23 20.95
CA ILE A 71 -10.63 6.52 20.28
C ILE A 71 -11.41 6.32 18.98
N GLU A 72 -12.53 7.01 18.83
CA GLU A 72 -13.26 7.04 17.57
C GLU A 72 -12.67 8.12 16.66
N THR A 73 -12.24 7.71 15.45
CA THR A 73 -11.76 8.65 14.42
C THR A 73 -12.86 8.99 13.44
N ARG A 74 -12.90 10.25 13.02
CA ARG A 74 -13.82 10.76 11.99
C ARG A 74 -13.01 11.26 10.80
N LEU A 75 -13.41 10.83 9.61
CA LEU A 75 -12.70 11.10 8.36
C LEU A 75 -13.58 11.97 7.43
N PRO A 76 -13.53 13.31 7.54
CA PRO A 76 -14.42 14.20 6.79
C PRO A 76 -14.34 14.03 5.28
N PHE A 77 -13.16 13.69 4.74
CA PHE A 77 -12.96 13.42 3.31
C PHE A 77 -13.58 12.10 2.83
N MET A 78 -14.10 11.28 3.75
CA MET A 78 -14.79 10.04 3.45
C MET A 78 -16.32 10.18 3.45
N ASP A 79 -16.84 11.39 3.61
CA ASP A 79 -18.25 11.64 3.38
C ASP A 79 -18.62 11.23 1.95
N TYR A 80 -19.60 10.34 1.80
CA TYR A 80 -19.96 9.77 0.50
C TYR A 80 -20.36 10.84 -0.53
N ARG A 81 -20.98 11.95 -0.09
CA ARG A 81 -21.36 13.07 -0.95
C ARG A 81 -20.12 13.76 -1.54
N LEU A 82 -19.09 13.93 -0.72
CA LEU A 82 -17.82 14.50 -1.15
C LEU A 82 -17.08 13.55 -2.09
N VAL A 83 -17.08 12.24 -1.78
CA VAL A 83 -16.44 11.22 -2.61
C VAL A 83 -17.11 11.15 -3.99
N GLU A 84 -18.46 11.08 -4.04
CA GLU A 84 -19.21 11.06 -5.29
C GLU A 84 -18.99 12.33 -6.11
N PHE A 85 -19.02 13.49 -5.45
CA PHE A 85 -18.71 14.76 -6.10
C PHE A 85 -17.29 14.73 -6.69
N ALA A 86 -16.30 14.33 -5.91
CA ALA A 86 -14.92 14.27 -6.36
C ALA A 86 -14.72 13.29 -7.52
N LEU A 87 -15.42 12.16 -7.54
CA LEU A 87 -15.36 11.21 -8.65
C LEU A 87 -15.92 11.78 -9.96
N ARG A 88 -16.97 12.60 -9.88
CA ARG A 88 -17.61 13.25 -11.05
C ARG A 88 -16.83 14.43 -11.61
N LEU A 89 -15.86 14.97 -10.86
CA LEU A 89 -15.07 16.11 -11.34
C LEU A 89 -14.25 15.74 -12.56
N PRO A 90 -14.16 16.63 -13.56
CA PRO A 90 -13.24 16.51 -14.68
C PRO A 90 -11.79 16.40 -14.20
N LEU A 91 -10.97 15.73 -15.00
CA LEU A 91 -9.58 15.48 -14.64
C LEU A 91 -8.78 16.78 -14.46
N GLU A 92 -9.09 17.81 -15.24
CA GLU A 92 -8.46 19.12 -15.21
C GLU A 92 -8.64 19.83 -13.86
N MET A 93 -9.72 19.55 -13.15
CA MET A 93 -9.95 20.06 -11.80
C MET A 93 -9.18 19.29 -10.72
N LYS A 94 -8.77 18.07 -11.02
CA LYS A 94 -7.98 17.22 -10.13
C LYS A 94 -6.48 17.38 -10.37
N LEU A 95 -6.10 17.50 -11.66
CA LEU A 95 -4.72 17.60 -12.13
C LEU A 95 -4.63 18.79 -13.09
N ASN A 96 -3.92 19.84 -12.72
CA ASN A 96 -3.77 21.01 -13.57
C ASN A 96 -2.36 21.60 -13.43
N THR A 97 -1.75 22.01 -14.54
CA THR A 97 -0.42 22.65 -14.58
C THR A 97 0.67 21.95 -13.75
N GLY A 98 0.63 20.62 -13.74
CA GLY A 98 1.57 19.80 -12.94
C GLY A 98 1.25 19.70 -11.45
N TRP A 99 0.11 20.23 -11.02
CA TRP A 99 -0.37 20.11 -9.65
C TRP A 99 -1.41 19.00 -9.50
N THR A 100 -1.23 18.15 -8.52
CA THR A 100 -2.25 17.21 -8.03
C THR A 100 -3.16 17.90 -7.01
N LYS A 101 -4.38 17.39 -6.83
CA LYS A 101 -5.39 17.94 -5.89
C LYS A 101 -5.70 19.43 -6.18
N PHE A 102 -5.71 19.81 -7.45
CA PHE A 102 -5.74 21.21 -7.86
C PHE A 102 -6.92 21.98 -7.26
N LEU A 103 -8.15 21.48 -7.41
CA LEU A 103 -9.35 22.13 -6.84
C LEU A 103 -9.24 22.28 -5.31
N LEU A 104 -8.75 21.25 -4.61
CA LEU A 104 -8.56 21.32 -3.16
C LEU A 104 -7.56 22.42 -2.77
N ARG A 105 -6.49 22.57 -3.55
CA ARG A 105 -5.51 23.65 -3.33
C ARG A 105 -6.12 25.03 -3.56
N GLN A 106 -6.95 25.19 -4.58
CA GLN A 106 -7.66 26.43 -4.84
C GLN A 106 -8.56 26.84 -3.67
N VAL A 107 -9.32 25.88 -3.14
CA VAL A 107 -10.16 26.13 -1.94
C VAL A 107 -9.30 26.42 -0.72
N ALA A 108 -8.25 25.62 -0.50
CA ALA A 108 -7.38 25.78 0.65
C ALA A 108 -6.59 27.09 0.66
N ASN A 109 -6.36 27.68 -0.50
CA ASN A 109 -5.61 28.94 -0.65
C ASN A 109 -6.24 30.13 0.08
N SER A 110 -7.55 30.07 0.35
CA SER A 110 -8.26 31.09 1.14
C SER A 110 -8.11 30.90 2.65
N TYR A 111 -7.58 29.77 3.10
CA TYR A 111 -7.53 29.41 4.52
C TYR A 111 -6.12 29.11 5.03
N LEU A 112 -5.21 28.76 4.14
CA LEU A 112 -3.86 28.34 4.48
C LEU A 112 -2.80 29.21 3.81
N PRO A 113 -1.62 29.40 4.42
CA PRO A 113 -0.48 30.05 3.78
C PRO A 113 -0.08 29.39 2.47
N ASN A 114 0.43 30.18 1.53
CA ASN A 114 0.85 29.71 0.21
C ASN A 114 1.90 28.58 0.27
N GLU A 115 2.83 28.68 1.21
CA GLU A 115 3.89 27.67 1.41
C GLU A 115 3.31 26.30 1.76
N VAL A 116 2.16 26.25 2.43
CA VAL A 116 1.44 25.02 2.78
C VAL A 116 0.60 24.55 1.60
N THR A 117 -0.21 25.48 1.04
CA THR A 117 -1.17 25.16 -0.02
C THR A 117 -0.48 24.67 -1.29
N TRP A 118 0.63 25.32 -1.68
CA TRP A 118 1.36 25.04 -2.90
C TRP A 118 2.67 24.26 -2.70
N ARG A 119 2.81 23.59 -1.56
CA ARG A 119 3.96 22.72 -1.30
C ARG A 119 4.01 21.55 -2.30
N ARG A 120 5.17 21.35 -2.93
CA ARG A 120 5.41 20.22 -3.84
C ARG A 120 5.90 18.97 -3.14
N GLU A 121 6.70 19.14 -2.13
CA GLU A 121 7.25 18.03 -1.37
C GLU A 121 6.18 17.35 -0.53
N LYS A 122 6.06 16.04 -0.69
CA LYS A 122 5.21 15.22 0.15
C LYS A 122 6.03 14.76 1.35
N ILE A 123 5.71 15.27 2.53
CA ILE A 123 6.24 14.72 3.77
C ILE A 123 5.28 13.60 4.19
N GLY A 124 5.78 12.37 4.16
CA GLY A 124 5.03 11.17 4.61
C GLY A 124 5.40 10.82 6.06
N PHE A 125 4.59 9.97 6.67
CA PHE A 125 4.94 9.31 7.92
C PHE A 125 5.80 8.09 7.55
N GLU A 126 7.12 8.28 7.45
CA GLU A 126 8.04 7.19 7.17
C GLU A 126 8.50 6.57 8.50
N SER A 127 8.24 5.28 8.65
CA SER A 127 8.82 4.51 9.74
C SER A 127 10.26 4.12 9.38
N PRO A 128 11.19 4.02 10.35
CA PRO A 128 12.57 3.62 10.08
C PRO A 128 12.70 2.11 9.81
N THR A 129 11.84 1.59 8.92
CA THR A 129 11.73 0.15 8.62
C THR A 129 13.04 -0.44 8.13
N THR A 130 13.79 0.29 7.31
CA THR A 130 15.12 -0.13 6.83
C THR A 130 16.08 -0.38 7.99
N THR A 131 16.11 0.54 8.95
CA THR A 131 16.95 0.43 10.17
C THR A 131 16.49 -0.76 11.01
N TRP A 132 15.19 -0.90 11.27
CA TRP A 132 14.65 -2.03 12.05
C TRP A 132 14.96 -3.38 11.40
N LEU A 133 14.81 -3.49 10.08
CA LEU A 133 15.10 -4.73 9.36
C LEU A 133 16.59 -5.06 9.32
N ARG A 134 17.47 -4.06 9.33
CA ARG A 134 18.92 -4.26 9.40
C ARG A 134 19.36 -4.65 10.80
N ASP A 135 19.00 -3.85 11.79
CA ASP A 135 19.50 -4.00 13.16
C ASP A 135 18.86 -5.21 13.85
N GLY A 136 17.59 -5.51 13.53
CA GLY A 136 16.87 -6.69 14.03
C GLY A 136 17.03 -7.96 13.18
N ALA A 137 17.90 -7.98 12.18
CA ALA A 137 17.96 -9.06 11.18
C ALA A 137 18.09 -10.46 11.78
N VAL A 138 18.88 -10.63 12.83
CA VAL A 138 19.09 -11.94 13.50
C VAL A 138 17.78 -12.42 14.14
N ALA A 139 17.13 -11.57 14.93
CA ALA A 139 15.88 -11.89 15.60
C ALA A 139 14.75 -12.13 14.60
N ILE A 140 14.66 -11.31 13.54
CA ILE A 140 13.66 -11.44 12.47
C ILE A 140 13.83 -12.77 11.74
N LYS A 141 15.04 -13.15 11.36
CA LYS A 141 15.32 -14.43 10.70
C LYS A 141 14.91 -15.61 11.58
N SER A 142 15.29 -15.59 12.85
CA SER A 142 14.91 -16.63 13.84
C SER A 142 13.40 -16.72 14.01
N GLU A 143 12.71 -15.60 14.13
CA GLU A 143 11.26 -15.54 14.25
C GLU A 143 10.54 -16.14 13.04
N VAL A 144 10.98 -15.79 11.83
CA VAL A 144 10.39 -16.29 10.59
C VAL A 144 10.68 -17.79 10.42
N GLU A 145 11.86 -18.25 10.78
CA GLU A 145 12.24 -19.66 10.68
C GLU A 145 11.45 -20.55 11.65
N GLY A 146 11.19 -20.04 12.87
CA GLY A 146 10.41 -20.73 13.90
C GLY A 146 8.89 -20.66 13.74
N SER A 147 8.38 -19.83 12.83
CA SER A 147 6.93 -19.63 12.68
C SER A 147 6.27 -20.71 11.81
N ASP A 148 5.34 -21.47 12.41
CA ASP A 148 4.54 -22.45 11.67
C ASP A 148 3.67 -21.80 10.58
N LEU A 149 3.11 -20.63 10.88
CA LEU A 149 2.29 -19.89 9.91
C LEU A 149 3.15 -19.45 8.72
N ALA A 150 4.30 -18.86 8.94
CA ALA A 150 5.20 -18.47 7.87
C ALA A 150 5.65 -19.69 7.05
N ASN A 151 6.05 -20.79 7.74
CA ASN A 151 6.44 -22.05 7.11
C ASN A 151 5.32 -22.67 6.26
N ARG A 152 4.07 -22.44 6.60
CA ARG A 152 2.92 -22.93 5.82
C ARG A 152 2.86 -22.28 4.44
N PHE A 153 3.11 -20.97 4.33
CA PHE A 153 2.88 -20.19 3.12
C PHE A 153 4.15 -19.91 2.31
N VAL A 154 5.28 -19.74 2.97
CA VAL A 154 6.54 -19.34 2.33
C VAL A 154 7.67 -20.32 2.58
N SER A 155 8.71 -20.25 1.76
CA SER A 155 9.99 -20.96 1.99
C SER A 155 10.84 -20.14 2.95
N THR A 156 10.72 -20.40 4.26
CA THR A 156 11.44 -19.67 5.31
C THR A 156 12.95 -19.89 5.22
N ARG A 157 13.41 -21.08 4.80
CA ARG A 157 14.82 -21.36 4.52
C ARG A 157 15.39 -20.44 3.42
N GLU A 158 14.64 -20.22 2.35
CA GLU A 158 15.06 -19.31 1.26
C GLU A 158 15.00 -17.84 1.71
N TYR A 159 14.01 -17.49 2.52
CA TYR A 159 13.92 -16.18 3.14
C TYR A 159 15.17 -15.85 3.96
N VAL A 160 15.56 -16.72 4.86
CA VAL A 160 16.74 -16.54 5.72
C VAL A 160 18.02 -16.45 4.88
N ARG A 161 18.19 -17.37 3.92
CA ARG A 161 19.36 -17.42 3.04
C ARG A 161 19.53 -16.17 2.17
N ASN A 162 18.44 -15.61 1.70
CA ASN A 162 18.45 -14.48 0.77
C ASN A 162 18.06 -13.14 1.43
N TYR A 163 17.95 -13.09 2.75
CA TYR A 163 17.40 -11.96 3.50
C TYR A 163 17.89 -10.60 3.02
N GLU A 164 19.22 -10.42 2.91
CA GLU A 164 19.81 -9.14 2.53
C GLU A 164 19.53 -8.74 1.07
N LYS A 165 19.24 -9.71 0.22
CA LYS A 165 18.92 -9.50 -1.21
C LYS A 165 17.43 -9.25 -1.46
N LEU A 166 16.59 -9.52 -0.46
CA LEU A 166 15.14 -9.35 -0.59
C LEU A 166 14.77 -7.88 -0.47
N PRO A 167 13.78 -7.41 -1.27
CA PRO A 167 13.21 -6.10 -1.08
C PRO A 167 12.68 -5.90 0.33
N GLU A 168 12.86 -4.72 0.89
CA GLU A 168 12.41 -4.34 2.23
C GLU A 168 10.96 -4.72 2.51
N LYS A 169 10.07 -4.38 1.57
CA LYS A 169 8.64 -4.71 1.65
C LYS A 169 8.39 -6.22 1.82
N ILE A 170 9.18 -7.06 1.15
CA ILE A 170 9.06 -8.53 1.26
C ILE A 170 9.54 -9.00 2.63
N ARG A 171 10.70 -8.51 3.09
CA ARG A 171 11.23 -8.83 4.41
C ARG A 171 10.22 -8.50 5.49
N TRP A 172 9.68 -7.28 5.45
CA TRP A 172 8.70 -6.80 6.40
C TRP A 172 7.39 -7.60 6.37
N SER A 173 6.85 -7.88 5.18
CA SER A 173 5.59 -8.63 5.04
C SER A 173 5.69 -10.05 5.59
N ILE A 174 6.80 -10.75 5.34
CA ILE A 174 7.00 -12.13 5.84
C ILE A 174 7.24 -12.14 7.34
N TYR A 175 7.97 -11.15 7.87
CA TYR A 175 8.14 -11.00 9.31
C TYR A 175 6.80 -10.75 10.02
N ASN A 176 5.96 -9.84 9.48
CA ASN A 176 4.62 -9.62 10.04
C ASN A 176 3.75 -10.87 9.99
N LEU A 177 3.84 -11.67 8.93
CA LEU A 177 3.14 -12.96 8.85
C LEU A 177 3.60 -13.91 9.97
N ALA A 178 4.89 -13.95 10.24
CA ALA A 178 5.45 -14.80 11.31
C ALA A 178 4.97 -14.36 12.69
N VAL A 179 5.03 -13.06 12.99
CA VAL A 179 4.57 -12.48 14.27
C VAL A 179 3.06 -12.66 14.46
N TRP A 180 2.28 -12.52 13.40
CA TRP A 180 0.83 -12.70 13.47
C TRP A 180 0.42 -14.15 13.76
N GLY A 181 1.28 -15.11 13.48
CA GLY A 181 1.06 -16.54 13.72
C GLY A 181 1.37 -17.02 15.14
N ARG A 182 1.78 -16.11 16.03
CA ARG A 182 1.95 -16.42 17.46
C ARG A 182 0.57 -16.47 18.13
#